data_c067cdea65299c2ee59d777870379960
#
_entry.id   c067cdea65299c2ee59d777870379960
#
_cell.length_a   1.000
_cell.length_b   1.000
_cell.length_c   1.000
_cell.angle_alpha   90.00
_cell.angle_beta   90.00
_cell.angle_gamma   90.00
#
_symmetry.space_group_name_H-M   'P 1'
#
loop_
_entity.id
_entity.type
_entity.pdbx_description
1 polymer ?
#
loop_
_entity_poly.entity_id
_entity_poly.type
_entity_poly.pdbx_seq_one_letter_code
_entity_poly.pdbx_strand_id
1 'polypeptide(L)'
;MKQIMIWMILAVGLSVGACHQTTVGYLLTENASYDPDTMYIRKTLDPELDAVRIENKAPWVSLALQGYEGTQQILFSVESVTSNQGEEAAAIFKKDLTIRGGGVLLYPLENDAKPGVYKVSVRLTNPGYSHVLRDAM
;
A
#
# COMPACT_ATOMS: atom_id res chain seq x y z
N MET A 1 13.41 19.34 59.62
CA MET A 1 13.86 19.81 58.29
C MET A 1 14.43 18.69 57.41
N LYS A 2 15.20 17.77 57.90
CA LYS A 2 15.74 16.67 57.08
C LYS A 2 14.64 15.75 56.51
N GLN A 3 13.56 15.51 57.21
CA GLN A 3 12.46 14.68 56.74
C GLN A 3 11.63 15.32 55.61
N ILE A 4 11.45 16.62 55.65
CA ILE A 4 10.74 17.37 54.61
C ILE A 4 11.54 17.40 53.31
N MET A 5 12.87 17.51 53.37
CA MET A 5 13.76 17.41 52.20
C MET A 5 13.72 16.05 51.54
N ILE A 6 13.67 14.97 52.33
CA ILE A 6 13.58 13.60 51.80
C ILE A 6 12.24 13.39 51.09
N TRP A 7 11.15 13.90 51.63
CA TRP A 7 9.83 13.83 50.99
C TRP A 7 9.74 14.65 49.71
N MET A 8 10.41 15.81 49.66
CA MET A 8 10.48 16.61 48.41
C MET A 8 11.29 15.91 47.33
N ILE A 9 12.39 15.28 47.66
CA ILE A 9 13.21 14.52 46.70
C ILE A 9 12.45 13.30 46.18
N LEU A 10 11.65 12.64 47.03
CA LEU A 10 10.82 11.51 46.64
C LEU A 10 9.69 11.94 45.71
N ALA A 11 9.05 13.11 45.93
CA ALA A 11 8.00 13.66 45.11
C ALA A 11 8.49 14.08 43.70
N VAL A 12 9.71 14.63 43.62
CA VAL A 12 10.35 15.01 42.35
C VAL A 12 10.77 13.75 41.55
N GLY A 13 11.22 12.70 42.25
CA GLY A 13 11.58 11.43 41.60
C GLY A 13 10.40 10.70 40.97
N LEU A 14 9.19 10.84 41.50
CA LEU A 14 7.98 10.21 40.96
C LEU A 14 7.41 10.92 39.77
N SER A 15 7.70 12.23 39.59
CA SER A 15 7.19 13.01 38.45
C SER A 15 7.97 12.82 37.14
N VAL A 16 9.19 12.29 37.20
CA VAL A 16 10.02 12.06 36.01
C VAL A 16 9.64 10.75 35.27
N GLY A 17 8.98 9.82 35.96
CA GLY A 17 8.54 8.56 35.36
C GLY A 17 7.24 8.67 34.50
N ALA A 18 6.53 9.80 34.56
CA ALA A 18 5.24 9.95 33.89
C ALA A 18 5.32 10.44 32.43
N CYS A 19 6.51 10.72 31.88
CA CYS A 19 6.66 11.31 30.54
C CYS A 19 6.98 10.30 29.42
N HIS A 20 6.91 8.99 29.68
CA HIS A 20 7.00 7.98 28.62
C HIS A 20 5.60 7.55 28.16
N GLN A 21 4.92 8.45 27.44
CA GLN A 21 3.82 8.02 26.60
C GLN A 21 4.41 7.40 25.34
N THR A 22 4.33 6.08 25.24
CA THR A 22 4.52 5.39 23.99
C THR A 22 3.44 5.88 23.03
N THR A 23 3.86 6.55 21.97
CA THR A 23 2.96 6.92 20.88
C THR A 23 2.45 5.62 20.26
N VAL A 24 1.19 5.29 20.51
CA VAL A 24 0.55 4.14 19.87
C VAL A 24 0.29 4.52 18.43
N GLY A 25 0.95 3.82 17.48
CA GLY A 25 0.68 3.98 16.07
C GLY A 25 -0.74 3.50 15.71
N TYR A 26 -1.20 3.84 14.53
CA TYR A 26 -2.47 3.38 13.98
C TYR A 26 -2.39 3.22 12.47
N LEU A 27 -3.30 2.45 11.91
CA LEU A 27 -3.52 2.30 10.48
C LEU A 27 -5.02 2.09 10.23
N LEU A 28 -5.63 3.03 9.53
CA LEU A 28 -7.05 3.01 9.17
C LEU A 28 -7.18 2.82 7.66
N THR A 29 -7.91 1.79 7.27
CA THR A 29 -8.11 1.43 5.86
C THR A 29 -9.59 1.23 5.48
N GLU A 30 -10.51 1.58 6.37
CA GLU A 30 -11.95 1.37 6.14
C GLU A 30 -12.48 2.10 4.91
N ASN A 31 -11.93 3.28 4.62
CA ASN A 31 -12.30 4.10 3.47
C ASN A 31 -11.27 4.03 2.34
N ALA A 32 -10.31 3.13 2.44
CA ALA A 32 -9.26 3.03 1.45
C ALA A 32 -9.79 2.40 0.14
N SER A 33 -9.57 3.07 -0.96
CA SER A 33 -10.01 2.62 -2.29
C SER A 33 -9.18 3.22 -3.41
N TYR A 34 -9.19 2.54 -4.55
CA TYR A 34 -8.77 3.13 -5.82
C TYR A 34 -9.97 3.78 -6.51
N ASP A 35 -9.75 4.92 -7.13
CA ASP A 35 -10.75 5.59 -7.95
C ASP A 35 -10.06 6.18 -9.21
N PRO A 36 -10.25 5.57 -10.39
CA PRO A 36 -11.06 4.36 -10.66
C PRO A 36 -10.47 3.07 -10.04
N ASP A 37 -11.34 2.14 -9.70
CA ASP A 37 -10.99 0.82 -9.15
C ASP A 37 -10.64 -0.21 -10.23
N THR A 38 -10.62 0.20 -11.49
CA THR A 38 -10.35 -0.65 -12.64
C THR A 38 -9.31 0.00 -13.54
N MET A 39 -8.29 -0.75 -13.88
CA MET A 39 -7.25 -0.35 -14.82
C MET A 39 -7.32 -1.22 -16.07
N TYR A 40 -7.47 -0.61 -17.24
CA TYR A 40 -7.52 -1.30 -18.51
C TYR A 40 -6.12 -1.43 -19.11
N ILE A 41 -5.65 -2.66 -19.22
CA ILE A 41 -4.37 -2.99 -19.86
C ILE A 41 -4.68 -3.58 -21.24
N ARG A 42 -4.24 -2.91 -22.28
CA ARG A 42 -4.52 -3.33 -23.66
C ARG A 42 -3.36 -4.17 -24.20
N LYS A 43 -3.67 -5.34 -24.69
CA LYS A 43 -2.67 -6.22 -25.31
C LYS A 43 -2.27 -5.74 -26.70
N THR A 44 -3.22 -5.17 -27.43
CA THR A 44 -3.00 -4.59 -28.77
C THR A 44 -2.97 -3.07 -28.64
N LEU A 45 -1.88 -2.47 -29.07
CA LEU A 45 -1.68 -1.03 -29.04
C LEU A 45 -1.94 -0.43 -30.42
N ASP A 46 -2.54 0.76 -30.41
CA ASP A 46 -2.72 1.54 -31.62
C ASP A 46 -1.47 2.39 -31.88
N PRO A 47 -0.80 2.24 -33.05
CA PRO A 47 0.42 2.98 -33.35
C PRO A 47 0.26 4.51 -33.34
N GLU A 48 -0.94 5.03 -33.62
CA GLU A 48 -1.20 6.47 -33.62
C GLU A 48 -1.56 6.97 -32.22
N LEU A 49 -2.51 6.30 -31.56
CA LEU A 49 -3.00 6.71 -30.24
C LEU A 49 -2.00 6.42 -29.11
N ASP A 50 -1.25 5.35 -29.22
CA ASP A 50 -0.30 4.88 -28.21
C ASP A 50 1.17 5.17 -28.59
N ALA A 51 1.42 6.03 -29.58
CA ALA A 51 2.77 6.28 -30.08
C ALA A 51 3.79 6.62 -28.99
N VAL A 52 3.45 7.51 -28.08
CA VAL A 52 4.32 7.92 -26.96
C VAL A 52 4.55 6.77 -25.99
N ARG A 53 3.54 5.97 -25.74
CA ARG A 53 3.65 4.78 -24.87
C ARG A 53 4.57 3.74 -25.47
N ILE A 54 4.45 3.50 -26.78
CA ILE A 54 5.27 2.54 -27.53
C ILE A 54 6.74 3.00 -27.56
N GLU A 55 6.95 4.28 -27.88
CA GLU A 55 8.29 4.87 -27.98
C GLU A 55 9.06 4.79 -26.63
N ASN A 56 8.39 5.14 -25.55
CA ASN A 56 8.98 5.18 -24.22
C ASN A 56 8.85 3.87 -23.44
N LYS A 57 8.21 2.85 -24.01
CA LYS A 57 7.87 1.59 -23.30
C LYS A 57 7.16 1.86 -21.96
N ALA A 58 6.28 2.84 -21.94
CA ALA A 58 5.65 3.32 -20.74
C ALA A 58 4.69 2.27 -20.15
N PRO A 59 4.80 1.96 -18.85
CA PRO A 59 3.92 1.01 -18.19
C PRO A 59 2.49 1.57 -18.06
N TRP A 60 1.57 0.67 -17.76
CA TRP A 60 0.24 1.03 -17.27
C TRP A 60 0.35 1.41 -15.81
N VAL A 61 -0.26 2.52 -15.42
CA VAL A 61 -0.12 3.09 -14.08
C VAL A 61 -1.50 3.41 -13.52
N SER A 62 -1.78 2.93 -12.31
CA SER A 62 -3.00 3.31 -11.59
C SER A 62 -2.86 4.69 -10.95
N LEU A 63 -3.96 5.25 -10.50
CA LEU A 63 -3.90 6.34 -9.53
C LEU A 63 -3.46 5.79 -8.17
N ALA A 64 -3.07 6.69 -7.28
CA ALA A 64 -2.71 6.33 -5.91
C ALA A 64 -3.95 5.86 -5.13
N LEU A 65 -3.72 4.97 -4.17
CA LEU A 65 -4.75 4.58 -3.22
C LEU A 65 -5.15 5.81 -2.39
N GLN A 66 -6.44 5.96 -2.14
CA GLN A 66 -6.99 7.07 -1.37
C GLN A 66 -7.73 6.57 -0.14
N GLY A 67 -7.96 7.45 0.82
CA GLY A 67 -8.81 7.18 1.97
C GLY A 67 -8.17 6.36 3.09
N TYR A 68 -6.88 6.08 3.04
CA TYR A 68 -6.15 5.47 4.16
C TYR A 68 -5.49 6.54 5.03
N GLU A 69 -5.37 6.24 6.31
CA GLU A 69 -4.66 7.07 7.28
C GLU A 69 -3.81 6.21 8.20
N GLY A 70 -2.71 6.72 8.67
CA GLY A 70 -1.87 6.00 9.60
C GLY A 70 -0.60 6.74 9.98
N THR A 71 0.06 6.19 11.00
CA THR A 71 1.39 6.63 11.38
C THR A 71 2.43 6.22 10.35
N GLN A 72 3.40 7.07 10.10
CA GLN A 72 4.47 6.85 9.14
C GLN A 72 5.42 5.72 9.60
N GLN A 73 6.05 4.98 8.75
CA GLN A 73 5.92 4.96 7.29
C GLN A 73 4.89 3.92 6.88
N ILE A 74 4.06 4.25 5.89
CA ILE A 74 3.10 3.29 5.33
C ILE A 74 3.71 2.67 4.08
N LEU A 75 3.89 1.35 4.11
CA LEU A 75 4.43 0.55 3.02
C LEU A 75 3.31 -0.20 2.33
N PHE A 76 3.45 -0.35 1.03
CA PHE A 76 2.48 -1.02 0.16
C PHE A 76 3.11 -2.24 -0.49
N SER A 77 2.36 -3.33 -0.54
CA SER A 77 2.77 -4.53 -1.28
C SER A 77 1.56 -5.19 -1.95
N VAL A 78 1.81 -5.91 -3.02
CA VAL A 78 0.79 -6.75 -3.65
C VAL A 78 0.65 -8.02 -2.82
N GLU A 79 -0.50 -8.19 -2.18
CA GLU A 79 -0.78 -9.36 -1.36
C GLU A 79 -1.10 -10.59 -2.20
N SER A 80 -2.04 -10.45 -3.11
CA SER A 80 -2.47 -11.54 -3.98
C SER A 80 -3.13 -11.02 -5.26
N VAL A 81 -3.14 -11.88 -6.25
CA VAL A 81 -3.88 -11.66 -7.49
C VAL A 81 -4.73 -12.90 -7.74
N THR A 82 -5.98 -12.68 -8.10
CA THR A 82 -6.89 -13.73 -8.59
C THR A 82 -7.31 -13.43 -10.02
N SER A 83 -7.65 -14.44 -10.77
CA SER A 83 -8.04 -14.29 -12.17
C SER A 83 -9.14 -15.27 -12.57
N ASN A 84 -10.00 -14.83 -13.49
CA ASN A 84 -10.96 -15.71 -14.16
C ASN A 84 -10.29 -16.67 -15.16
N GLN A 85 -9.00 -16.49 -15.43
CA GLN A 85 -8.18 -17.37 -16.29
C GLN A 85 -7.41 -18.44 -15.50
N GLY A 86 -7.64 -18.55 -14.19
CA GLY A 86 -7.04 -19.54 -13.32
C GLY A 86 -5.82 -19.06 -12.53
N GLU A 87 -5.32 -19.90 -11.63
CA GLU A 87 -4.23 -19.58 -10.72
C GLU A 87 -2.89 -19.36 -11.43
N GLU A 88 -2.61 -20.11 -12.48
CA GLU A 88 -1.39 -19.96 -13.27
C GLU A 88 -1.33 -18.59 -13.96
N ALA A 89 -2.44 -18.17 -14.56
CA ALA A 89 -2.55 -16.84 -15.17
C ALA A 89 -2.40 -15.73 -14.13
N ALA A 90 -3.00 -15.89 -12.96
CA ALA A 90 -2.86 -14.95 -11.84
C ALA A 90 -1.39 -14.86 -11.37
N ALA A 91 -0.67 -15.97 -11.30
CA ALA A 91 0.74 -15.98 -10.91
C ALA A 91 1.63 -15.27 -11.94
N ILE A 92 1.40 -15.46 -13.22
CA ILE A 92 2.10 -14.77 -14.30
C ILE A 92 1.85 -13.26 -14.22
N PHE A 93 0.61 -12.85 -14.01
CA PHE A 93 0.25 -11.45 -13.85
C PHE A 93 0.92 -10.82 -12.62
N LYS A 94 0.83 -11.48 -11.48
CA LYS A 94 1.42 -11.00 -10.22
C LYS A 94 2.93 -10.82 -10.30
N LYS A 95 3.62 -11.68 -11.03
CA LYS A 95 5.07 -11.61 -11.21
C LYS A 95 5.53 -10.28 -11.80
N ASP A 96 4.78 -9.74 -12.75
CA ASP A 96 5.15 -8.52 -13.45
C ASP A 96 4.53 -7.26 -12.82
N LEU A 97 3.53 -7.44 -11.95
CA LEU A 97 2.88 -6.33 -11.25
C LEU A 97 3.77 -5.78 -10.15
N THR A 98 3.97 -4.48 -10.16
CA THR A 98 4.71 -3.75 -9.12
C THR A 98 3.83 -2.70 -8.46
N ILE A 99 4.19 -2.33 -7.23
CA ILE A 99 3.50 -1.30 -6.47
C ILE A 99 4.53 -0.31 -5.90
N ARG A 100 4.19 0.97 -5.95
CA ARG A 100 5.01 2.07 -5.43
C ARG A 100 4.36 2.71 -4.21
N GLY A 101 5.07 3.64 -3.59
CA GLY A 101 4.54 4.48 -2.53
C GLY A 101 3.23 5.16 -2.92
N GLY A 102 2.32 5.28 -1.96
CA GLY A 102 0.96 5.72 -2.22
C GLY A 102 0.05 4.64 -2.83
N GLY A 103 0.53 3.41 -2.95
CA GLY A 103 -0.25 2.30 -3.51
C GLY A 103 -0.40 2.34 -5.02
N VAL A 104 0.46 3.07 -5.74
CA VAL A 104 0.41 3.15 -7.20
C VAL A 104 0.84 1.82 -7.81
N LEU A 105 -0.07 1.18 -8.55
CA LEU A 105 0.18 -0.06 -9.27
C LEU A 105 0.74 0.22 -10.66
N LEU A 106 1.76 -0.54 -11.05
CA LEU A 106 2.39 -0.46 -12.37
C LEU A 106 2.41 -1.84 -13.01
N TYR A 107 2.07 -1.87 -14.28
CA TYR A 107 2.13 -3.07 -15.09
C TYR A 107 2.91 -2.82 -16.37
N PRO A 108 3.92 -3.64 -16.71
CA PRO A 108 4.80 -3.37 -17.84
C PRO A 108 4.06 -3.48 -19.17
N LEU A 109 4.50 -2.71 -20.14
CA LEU A 109 3.98 -2.74 -21.50
C LEU A 109 4.20 -4.11 -22.14
N GLU A 110 5.40 -4.64 -21.99
CA GLU A 110 5.76 -5.99 -22.45
C GLU A 110 5.47 -6.98 -21.33
N ASN A 111 4.49 -7.88 -21.52
CA ASN A 111 4.06 -8.84 -20.53
C ASN A 111 3.49 -10.10 -21.17
N ASP A 112 3.45 -11.17 -20.40
CA ASP A 112 2.94 -12.48 -20.81
C ASP A 112 1.52 -12.77 -20.31
N ALA A 113 0.82 -11.78 -19.78
CA ALA A 113 -0.53 -11.95 -19.25
C ALA A 113 -1.53 -12.35 -20.35
N LYS A 114 -2.37 -13.31 -20.03
CA LYS A 114 -3.51 -13.69 -20.88
C LYS A 114 -4.62 -12.64 -20.75
N PRO A 115 -5.36 -12.37 -21.82
CA PRO A 115 -6.57 -11.53 -21.71
C PRO A 115 -7.54 -12.10 -20.68
N GLY A 116 -8.01 -11.26 -19.78
CA GLY A 116 -8.90 -11.68 -18.71
C GLY A 116 -9.09 -10.59 -17.67
N VAL A 117 -9.79 -10.94 -16.61
CA VAL A 117 -9.99 -10.09 -15.43
C VAL A 117 -9.08 -10.56 -14.31
N TYR A 118 -8.36 -9.62 -13.74
CA TYR A 118 -7.44 -9.85 -12.64
C TYR A 118 -7.83 -8.95 -11.47
N LYS A 119 -8.00 -9.53 -10.30
CA LYS A 119 -8.31 -8.80 -9.07
C LYS A 119 -7.08 -8.75 -8.19
N VAL A 120 -6.72 -7.56 -7.76
CA VAL A 120 -5.51 -7.31 -6.99
C VAL A 120 -5.87 -6.95 -5.56
N SER A 121 -5.31 -7.67 -4.60
CA SER A 121 -5.38 -7.35 -3.18
C SER A 121 -4.06 -6.70 -2.75
N VAL A 122 -4.16 -5.63 -2.00
CA VAL A 122 -3.03 -4.80 -1.58
C VAL A 122 -2.90 -4.84 -0.07
N ARG A 123 -1.67 -4.99 0.41
CA ARG A 123 -1.35 -4.92 1.84
C ARG A 123 -0.72 -3.57 2.16
N LEU A 124 -1.24 -2.92 3.20
CA LEU A 124 -0.66 -1.75 3.82
C LEU A 124 -0.04 -2.16 5.16
N THR A 125 1.18 -1.74 5.39
CA THR A 125 1.89 -1.97 6.67
C THR A 125 2.54 -0.70 7.18
N ASN A 126 2.52 -0.55 8.48
CA ASN A 126 3.34 0.41 9.20
C ASN A 126 3.92 -0.25 10.46
N PRO A 127 4.78 0.42 11.23
CA PRO A 127 5.24 -0.15 12.49
C PRO A 127 4.07 -0.47 13.44
N GLY A 128 3.79 -1.77 13.64
CA GLY A 128 2.77 -2.29 14.53
C GLY A 128 1.45 -2.71 13.89
N TYR A 129 1.19 -2.36 12.63
CA TYR A 129 -0.09 -2.67 11.96
C TYR A 129 0.11 -3.20 10.56
N SER A 130 -0.79 -4.07 10.15
CA SER A 130 -0.86 -4.60 8.78
C SER A 130 -2.31 -4.88 8.42
N HIS A 131 -2.75 -4.33 7.28
CA HIS A 131 -4.09 -4.51 6.75
C HIS A 131 -4.06 -4.90 5.29
N VAL A 132 -4.97 -5.79 4.89
CA VAL A 132 -5.13 -6.21 3.50
C VAL A 132 -6.44 -5.65 2.96
N LEU A 133 -6.35 -4.93 1.85
CA LEU A 133 -7.49 -4.54 1.04
C LEU A 133 -7.72 -5.62 -0.01
N ARG A 134 -8.77 -6.39 0.16
CA ARG A 134 -9.12 -7.46 -0.77
C ARG A 134 -9.76 -6.90 -2.02
N ASP A 135 -9.34 -7.42 -3.17
CA ASP A 135 -9.90 -7.04 -4.47
C ASP A 135 -10.00 -5.51 -4.64
N ALA A 136 -8.92 -4.80 -4.27
CA ALA A 136 -8.88 -3.35 -4.28
C ALA A 136 -8.91 -2.76 -5.69
N MET A 137 -8.44 -3.55 -6.68
CA MET A 137 -8.47 -3.22 -8.10
C MET A 137 -8.71 -4.46 -8.95
#